data_ce60af021d9c0555c60c3a2ade631aed
#
_entry.id   ce60af021d9c0555c60c3a2ade631aed
#
_cell.length_a   1.000
_cell.length_b   1.000
_cell.length_c   1.000
_cell.angle_alpha   90.00
_cell.angle_beta   90.00
_cell.angle_gamma   90.00
#
_symmetry.space_group_name_H-M   'P 1'
#
loop_
_entity.id
_entity.type
_entity.pdbx_description
1 polymer ?
#
loop_
_entity_poly.entity_id
_entity_poly.type
_entity_poly.pdbx_seq_one_letter_code
_entity_poly.pdbx_strand_id
1 'polypeptide(L)'
;LNAGRIELAKGEFYFYTEGFTPCVARATDAIDKERIALLEKLGYQADIAAHGIGGAVQTDNIQEAISADPNFAKIKGPADVKNRYYSEDIPFGIASCAKLRHALGVKTPIMDSMVNMGSVILENDCWKIGHSLDDFGIDGMDLETLKNYLAEG
;
A
#
# COMPACT_ATOMS: atom_id res chain seq x y z
N LEU A 1 7.75 5.56 -3.96
CA LEU A 1 8.60 5.27 -5.13
C LEU A 1 9.00 6.54 -5.89
N ASN A 2 8.27 7.64 -5.79
CA ASN A 2 8.51 8.90 -6.52
C ASN A 2 9.22 9.98 -5.69
N ALA A 3 9.91 9.66 -4.59
CA ALA A 3 10.51 10.63 -3.69
C ALA A 3 11.38 11.68 -4.40
N GLY A 4 12.34 11.24 -5.21
CA GLY A 4 13.23 12.16 -5.94
C GLY A 4 12.48 13.05 -6.93
N ARG A 5 11.41 12.55 -7.59
CA ARG A 5 10.59 13.37 -8.46
C ARG A 5 9.80 14.42 -7.68
N ILE A 6 9.26 14.03 -6.52
CA ILE A 6 8.53 14.95 -5.64
C ILE A 6 9.43 16.09 -5.18
N GLU A 7 10.63 15.79 -4.71
CA GLU A 7 11.61 16.80 -4.27
C GLU A 7 12.01 17.78 -5.37
N LEU A 8 12.23 17.28 -6.59
CA LEU A 8 12.64 18.10 -7.71
C LEU A 8 11.49 18.91 -8.32
N ALA A 9 10.33 18.30 -8.51
CA ALA A 9 9.19 18.91 -9.18
C ALA A 9 8.28 19.73 -8.25
N LYS A 10 8.35 19.52 -6.93
CA LYS A 10 7.60 20.27 -5.91
C LYS A 10 6.11 20.44 -6.24
N GLY A 11 5.48 19.35 -6.69
CA GLY A 11 4.08 19.32 -7.09
C GLY A 11 3.80 19.66 -8.56
N GLU A 12 4.79 20.14 -9.31
CA GLU A 12 4.62 20.50 -10.72
C GLU A 12 4.77 19.31 -11.66
N PHE A 13 4.02 18.25 -11.37
CA PHE A 13 3.87 17.07 -12.24
C PHE A 13 2.53 16.37 -11.97
N TYR A 14 2.06 15.57 -12.91
CA TYR A 14 0.88 14.75 -12.74
C TYR A 14 1.27 13.39 -12.15
N PHE A 15 0.72 13.09 -10.97
CA PHE A 15 1.18 11.95 -10.16
C PHE A 15 1.03 10.61 -10.89
N TYR A 16 -0.12 10.38 -11.51
CA TYR A 16 -0.40 9.11 -12.17
C TYR A 16 0.09 9.06 -13.62
N THR A 17 -0.05 10.12 -14.39
CA THR A 17 0.37 10.09 -15.80
C THR A 17 1.87 10.20 -16.00
N GLU A 18 2.56 10.84 -15.07
CA GLU A 18 4.01 11.05 -15.16
C GLU A 18 4.80 10.27 -14.09
N GLY A 19 4.18 9.96 -12.95
CA GLY A 19 4.81 9.27 -11.84
C GLY A 19 4.52 7.75 -11.80
N PHE A 20 3.41 7.29 -12.37
CA PHE A 20 3.05 5.86 -12.38
C PHE A 20 3.59 5.15 -13.63
N THR A 21 4.90 5.00 -13.67
CA THR A 21 5.64 4.38 -14.76
C THR A 21 5.56 2.84 -14.71
N PRO A 22 5.94 2.10 -15.79
CA PRO A 22 5.96 0.65 -15.77
C PRO A 22 6.76 0.01 -14.63
N CYS A 23 7.84 0.65 -14.16
CA CYS A 23 8.59 0.14 -13.02
C CYS A 23 7.87 0.37 -11.69
N VAL A 24 7.15 1.49 -11.55
CA VAL A 24 6.29 1.76 -10.38
C VAL A 24 5.12 0.79 -10.35
N ALA A 25 4.49 0.52 -11.49
CA ALA A 25 3.42 -0.47 -11.62
C ALA A 25 3.88 -1.87 -11.14
N ARG A 26 5.04 -2.34 -11.63
CA ARG A 26 5.59 -3.63 -11.16
C ARG A 26 5.84 -3.69 -9.65
N ALA A 27 6.28 -2.60 -9.05
CA ALA A 27 6.47 -2.53 -7.60
C ALA A 27 5.13 -2.54 -6.86
N THR A 28 4.11 -1.87 -7.40
CA THR A 28 2.75 -1.88 -6.86
C THR A 28 2.14 -3.28 -6.94
N ASP A 29 2.27 -3.97 -8.08
CA ASP A 29 1.81 -5.36 -8.23
C ASP A 29 2.50 -6.31 -7.25
N ALA A 30 3.77 -6.07 -6.94
CA ALA A 30 4.50 -6.88 -5.95
C ALA A 30 3.96 -6.68 -4.52
N ILE A 31 3.60 -5.45 -4.15
CA ILE A 31 2.94 -5.14 -2.87
C ILE A 31 1.53 -5.76 -2.84
N ASP A 32 0.79 -5.66 -3.95
CA ASP A 32 -0.56 -6.19 -4.06
C ASP A 32 -0.60 -7.72 -3.92
N LYS A 33 0.36 -8.44 -4.48
CA LYS A 33 0.52 -9.89 -4.26
C LYS A 33 0.72 -10.24 -2.79
N GLU A 34 1.45 -9.41 -2.05
CA GLU A 34 1.58 -9.60 -0.61
C GLU A 34 0.25 -9.34 0.10
N ARG A 35 -0.52 -8.32 -0.28
CA ARG A 35 -1.87 -8.06 0.23
C ARG A 35 -2.81 -9.26 -0.03
N ILE A 36 -2.84 -9.76 -1.25
CA ILE A 36 -3.65 -10.92 -1.65
C ILE A 36 -3.32 -12.14 -0.79
N ALA A 37 -2.03 -12.46 -0.62
CA ALA A 37 -1.61 -13.60 0.19
C ALA A 37 -2.02 -13.49 1.67
N LEU A 38 -2.17 -12.28 2.22
CA LEU A 38 -2.77 -12.08 3.54
C LEU A 38 -4.26 -12.42 3.54
N LEU A 39 -5.01 -11.88 2.59
CA LEU A 39 -6.46 -12.11 2.50
C LEU A 39 -6.79 -13.60 2.31
N GLU A 40 -6.05 -14.28 1.44
CA GLU A 40 -6.15 -15.73 1.25
C GLU A 40 -5.84 -16.51 2.54
N LYS A 41 -4.81 -16.09 3.29
CA LYS A 41 -4.49 -16.69 4.59
C LYS A 41 -5.64 -16.55 5.59
N LEU A 42 -6.34 -15.42 5.56
CA LEU A 42 -7.53 -15.16 6.38
C LEU A 42 -8.79 -15.88 5.86
N GLY A 43 -8.74 -16.48 4.67
CA GLY A 43 -9.86 -17.21 4.06
C GLY A 43 -10.76 -16.35 3.17
N TYR A 44 -10.34 -15.12 2.86
CA TYR A 44 -11.07 -14.26 1.94
C TYR A 44 -10.62 -14.50 0.49
N GLN A 45 -11.57 -14.42 -0.42
CA GLN A 45 -11.26 -14.32 -1.84
C GLN A 45 -10.85 -12.88 -2.14
N ALA A 46 -9.63 -12.69 -2.66
CA ALA A 46 -9.06 -11.38 -2.93
C ALA A 46 -8.93 -11.17 -4.44
N ASP A 47 -9.28 -9.98 -4.86
CA ASP A 47 -9.06 -9.53 -6.23
C ASP A 47 -7.81 -8.65 -6.34
N ILE A 48 -7.19 -8.60 -7.51
CA ILE A 48 -6.04 -7.74 -7.79
C ILE A 48 -6.45 -6.26 -7.77
N ALA A 49 -5.52 -5.39 -7.37
CA ALA A 49 -5.80 -3.95 -7.26
C ALA A 49 -6.26 -3.32 -8.58
N ALA A 50 -5.80 -3.83 -9.72
CA ALA A 50 -6.19 -3.34 -11.03
C ALA A 50 -7.70 -3.39 -11.27
N HIS A 51 -8.41 -4.40 -10.74
CA HIS A 51 -9.86 -4.55 -10.88
C HIS A 51 -10.65 -3.57 -10.02
N GLY A 52 -10.09 -3.14 -8.88
CA GLY A 52 -10.73 -2.17 -7.98
C GLY A 52 -10.46 -0.71 -8.33
N ILE A 53 -9.49 -0.43 -9.20
CA ILE A 53 -9.09 0.92 -9.58
C ILE A 53 -9.79 1.33 -10.88
N GLY A 54 -10.43 2.51 -10.82
CA GLY A 54 -10.86 3.22 -12.02
C GLY A 54 -12.14 2.75 -12.70
N GLY A 55 -12.54 1.50 -12.62
CA GLY A 55 -13.77 0.97 -13.21
C GLY A 55 -14.02 1.23 -14.72
N ALA A 56 -13.12 1.99 -15.37
CA ALA A 56 -13.27 2.43 -16.75
C ALA A 56 -12.89 1.33 -17.76
N VAL A 57 -12.03 0.41 -17.37
CA VAL A 57 -11.61 -0.71 -18.21
C VAL A 57 -11.37 -1.95 -17.34
N GLN A 58 -11.76 -3.11 -17.84
CA GLN A 58 -11.46 -4.40 -17.22
C GLN A 58 -10.10 -4.89 -17.73
N THR A 59 -9.09 -4.84 -16.87
CA THR A 59 -7.71 -5.24 -17.22
C THR A 59 -6.98 -5.72 -15.97
N ASP A 60 -6.08 -6.69 -16.16
CA ASP A 60 -5.17 -7.16 -15.11
C ASP A 60 -3.93 -6.26 -14.96
N ASN A 61 -3.79 -5.26 -15.80
CA ASN A 61 -2.67 -4.32 -15.81
C ASN A 61 -3.03 -3.06 -15.04
N ILE A 62 -2.47 -2.89 -13.84
CA ILE A 62 -2.74 -1.74 -12.99
C ILE A 62 -2.37 -0.39 -13.64
N GLN A 63 -1.33 -0.36 -14.49
CA GLN A 63 -0.96 0.87 -15.21
C GLN A 63 -2.03 1.23 -16.25
N GLU A 64 -2.57 0.26 -16.95
CA GLU A 64 -3.67 0.46 -17.91
C GLU A 64 -4.94 0.90 -17.18
N ALA A 65 -5.31 0.23 -16.08
CA ALA A 65 -6.46 0.61 -15.26
C ALA A 65 -6.41 2.07 -14.80
N ILE A 66 -5.27 2.50 -14.27
CA ILE A 66 -5.03 3.88 -13.83
C ILE A 66 -5.06 4.86 -15.00
N SER A 67 -4.42 4.51 -16.11
CA SER A 67 -4.34 5.40 -17.29
C SER A 67 -5.69 5.60 -17.99
N ALA A 68 -6.60 4.63 -17.87
CA ALA A 68 -7.94 4.68 -18.46
C ALA A 68 -8.91 5.59 -17.68
N ASP A 69 -8.62 5.88 -16.40
CA ASP A 69 -9.49 6.75 -15.60
C ASP A 69 -9.10 8.24 -15.73
N PRO A 70 -9.96 9.08 -16.33
CA PRO A 70 -9.67 10.48 -16.54
C PRO A 70 -9.52 11.28 -15.22
N ASN A 71 -10.01 10.75 -14.11
CA ASN A 71 -9.84 11.42 -12.81
C ASN A 71 -8.39 11.36 -12.35
N PHE A 72 -7.68 10.24 -12.56
CA PHE A 72 -6.28 10.14 -12.24
C PHE A 72 -5.38 11.05 -13.07
N ALA A 73 -5.76 11.34 -14.32
CA ALA A 73 -4.97 12.19 -15.21
C ALA A 73 -4.80 13.63 -14.69
N LYS A 74 -5.69 14.10 -13.81
CA LYS A 74 -5.73 15.49 -13.30
C LYS A 74 -5.04 15.65 -11.95
N ILE A 75 -4.64 14.56 -11.28
CA ILE A 75 -4.10 14.60 -9.94
C ILE A 75 -2.64 15.03 -9.98
N LYS A 76 -2.35 16.20 -9.39
CA LYS A 76 -0.99 16.71 -9.22
C LYS A 76 -0.23 15.89 -8.17
N GLY A 77 1.08 15.81 -8.34
CA GLY A 77 1.97 15.24 -7.33
C GLY A 77 2.03 16.12 -6.07
N PRO A 78 2.46 15.54 -4.93
CA PRO A 78 2.67 16.33 -3.72
C PRO A 78 3.89 17.24 -3.85
N ALA A 79 3.90 18.34 -3.08
CA ALA A 79 4.98 19.32 -3.12
C ALA A 79 6.24 18.87 -2.35
N ASP A 80 6.08 17.97 -1.39
CA ASP A 80 7.18 17.41 -0.61
C ASP A 80 6.87 15.96 -0.16
N VAL A 81 7.87 15.26 0.35
CA VAL A 81 7.75 13.87 0.80
C VAL A 81 7.05 13.72 2.16
N LYS A 82 6.81 14.81 2.90
CA LYS A 82 6.04 14.78 4.17
C LYS A 82 4.54 14.78 3.92
N ASN A 83 4.12 14.85 2.66
CA ASN A 83 2.72 14.70 2.27
C ASN A 83 2.17 13.32 2.71
N ARG A 84 0.84 13.26 2.88
CA ARG A 84 0.10 12.05 3.29
C ARG A 84 0.47 10.79 2.50
N TYR A 85 0.84 10.89 1.23
CA TYR A 85 1.28 9.75 0.40
C TYR A 85 2.50 9.00 0.95
N TYR A 86 3.26 9.62 1.85
CA TYR A 86 4.33 8.98 2.59
C TYR A 86 4.01 8.90 4.08
N SER A 87 3.60 10.01 4.70
CA SER A 87 3.43 10.11 6.16
C SER A 87 2.17 9.40 6.69
N GLU A 88 1.25 9.01 5.80
CA GLU A 88 0.03 8.28 6.14
C GLU A 88 0.05 6.87 5.55
N ASP A 89 0.21 6.73 4.22
CA ASP A 89 0.07 5.45 3.55
C ASP A 89 1.13 4.43 3.98
N ILE A 90 2.36 4.87 4.27
CA ILE A 90 3.42 3.95 4.68
C ILE A 90 3.23 3.46 6.12
N PRO A 91 3.14 4.32 7.16
CA PRO A 91 3.04 3.83 8.53
C PRO A 91 1.67 3.23 8.85
N PHE A 92 0.57 3.83 8.42
CA PHE A 92 -0.78 3.39 8.81
C PHE A 92 -1.40 2.39 7.83
N GLY A 93 -0.95 2.36 6.58
CA GLY A 93 -1.36 1.38 5.59
C GLY A 93 -0.40 0.18 5.53
N ILE A 94 0.77 0.39 4.93
CA ILE A 94 1.69 -0.71 4.59
C ILE A 94 2.28 -1.35 5.86
N ALA A 95 2.74 -0.57 6.85
CA ALA A 95 3.33 -1.12 8.06
C ALA A 95 2.32 -1.88 8.91
N SER A 96 1.08 -1.40 9.02
CA SER A 96 0.01 -2.09 9.75
C SER A 96 -0.34 -3.43 9.10
N CYS A 97 -0.44 -3.47 7.76
CA CYS A 97 -0.64 -4.69 7.01
C CYS A 97 0.53 -5.69 7.19
N ALA A 98 1.78 -5.20 7.13
CA ALA A 98 2.96 -6.02 7.32
C ALA A 98 3.04 -6.62 8.74
N LYS A 99 2.72 -5.84 9.79
CA LYS A 99 2.65 -6.34 11.18
C LYS A 99 1.65 -7.50 11.33
N LEU A 100 0.45 -7.37 10.76
CA LEU A 100 -0.55 -8.43 10.80
C LEU A 100 -0.03 -9.69 10.09
N ARG A 101 0.63 -9.54 8.95
CA ARG A 101 1.21 -10.67 8.22
C ARG A 101 2.31 -11.35 9.01
N HIS A 102 3.20 -10.58 9.67
CA HIS A 102 4.24 -11.13 10.53
C HIS A 102 3.65 -11.96 11.67
N ALA A 103 2.61 -11.48 12.33
CA ALA A 103 1.90 -12.20 13.39
C ALA A 103 1.30 -13.51 12.90
N LEU A 104 0.86 -13.59 11.65
CA LEU A 104 0.32 -14.78 11.01
C LEU A 104 1.39 -15.67 10.33
N GLY A 105 2.67 -15.36 10.48
CA GLY A 105 3.79 -16.10 9.89
C GLY A 105 3.90 -15.96 8.38
N VAL A 106 3.35 -14.90 7.79
CA VAL A 106 3.40 -14.64 6.34
C VAL A 106 4.48 -13.61 6.03
N LYS A 107 5.39 -13.92 5.13
CA LYS A 107 6.51 -13.02 4.75
C LYS A 107 6.03 -11.83 3.92
N THR A 108 6.63 -10.65 4.15
CA THR A 108 6.33 -9.38 3.47
C THR A 108 7.58 -8.64 3.01
N PRO A 109 8.47 -9.28 2.22
CA PRO A 109 9.76 -8.67 1.91
C PRO A 109 9.64 -7.32 1.16
N ILE A 110 8.60 -7.12 0.35
CA ILE A 110 8.39 -5.89 -0.40
C ILE A 110 7.79 -4.81 0.50
N MET A 111 6.73 -5.12 1.26
CA MET A 111 6.15 -4.19 2.23
C MET A 111 7.19 -3.77 3.28
N ASP A 112 7.96 -4.72 3.84
CA ASP A 112 9.03 -4.44 4.81
C ASP A 112 10.07 -3.47 4.23
N SER A 113 10.47 -3.70 2.98
CA SER A 113 11.41 -2.80 2.28
C SER A 113 10.82 -1.39 2.10
N MET A 114 9.54 -1.30 1.77
CA MET A 114 8.84 -0.01 1.63
C MET A 114 8.76 0.74 2.95
N VAL A 115 8.45 0.04 4.05
CA VAL A 115 8.38 0.66 5.39
C VAL A 115 9.77 1.13 5.84
N ASN A 116 10.81 0.31 5.63
CA ASN A 116 12.17 0.67 5.97
C ASN A 116 12.66 1.89 5.17
N MET A 117 12.45 1.91 3.85
CA MET A 117 12.81 3.06 3.02
C MET A 117 11.98 4.29 3.35
N GLY A 118 10.67 4.12 3.62
CA GLY A 118 9.80 5.19 4.07
C GLY A 118 10.27 5.82 5.38
N SER A 119 10.74 5.00 6.32
CA SER A 119 11.30 5.46 7.60
C SER A 119 12.54 6.35 7.38
N VAL A 120 13.41 5.97 6.44
CA VAL A 120 14.60 6.79 6.08
C VAL A 120 14.18 8.11 5.43
N ILE A 121 13.26 8.07 4.45
CA ILE A 121 12.79 9.26 3.72
C ILE A 121 12.08 10.25 4.64
N LEU A 122 11.27 9.76 5.57
CA LEU A 122 10.50 10.58 6.52
C LEU A 122 11.30 11.01 7.75
N GLU A 123 12.53 10.48 7.91
CA GLU A 123 13.32 10.67 9.14
C GLU A 123 12.55 10.28 10.40
N ASN A 124 11.71 9.24 10.29
CA ASN A 124 10.85 8.76 11.37
C ASN A 124 10.66 7.25 11.26
N ASP A 125 10.47 6.58 12.39
CA ASP A 125 10.27 5.12 12.44
C ASP A 125 8.82 4.76 12.10
N CYS A 126 8.56 4.46 10.81
CA CYS A 126 7.22 4.09 10.34
C CYS A 126 6.66 2.81 10.99
N TRP A 127 7.54 1.93 11.49
CA TRP A 127 7.08 0.77 12.24
C TRP A 127 6.49 1.15 13.59
N LYS A 128 7.00 2.20 14.25
CA LYS A 128 6.54 2.63 15.58
C LYS A 128 5.33 3.54 15.50
N ILE A 129 5.28 4.45 14.53
CA ILE A 129 4.18 5.43 14.44
C ILE A 129 2.91 4.85 13.81
N GLY A 130 3.02 3.76 13.02
CA GLY A 130 1.87 3.05 12.46
C GLY A 130 1.14 2.24 13.52
N HIS A 131 -0.14 1.94 13.25
CA HIS A 131 -0.97 1.14 14.15
C HIS A 131 -0.29 -0.17 14.58
N SER A 132 -0.41 -0.48 15.87
CA SER A 132 -0.09 -1.79 16.43
C SER A 132 -1.26 -2.76 16.23
N LEU A 133 -1.05 -4.05 16.45
CA LEU A 133 -2.15 -5.02 16.45
C LEU A 133 -3.06 -4.84 17.67
N ASP A 134 -2.53 -4.29 18.76
CA ASP A 134 -3.29 -3.94 19.96
C ASP A 134 -4.29 -2.80 19.71
N ASP A 135 -3.91 -1.81 18.88
CA ASP A 135 -4.83 -0.73 18.47
C ASP A 135 -6.08 -1.26 17.74
N PHE A 136 -5.99 -2.43 17.13
CA PHE A 136 -7.11 -3.13 16.49
C PHE A 136 -7.77 -4.17 17.40
N GLY A 137 -7.26 -4.37 18.61
CA GLY A 137 -7.75 -5.40 19.53
C GLY A 137 -7.47 -6.85 19.11
N ILE A 138 -6.48 -7.06 18.25
CA ILE A 138 -6.17 -8.37 17.64
C ILE A 138 -4.78 -8.90 18.00
N ASP A 139 -4.06 -8.21 18.90
CA ASP A 139 -2.73 -8.65 19.31
C ASP A 139 -2.78 -10.02 20.02
N GLY A 140 -1.85 -10.89 19.68
CA GLY A 140 -1.77 -12.25 20.23
C GLY A 140 -2.86 -13.24 19.74
N MET A 141 -3.77 -12.84 18.87
CA MET A 141 -4.74 -13.76 18.29
C MET A 141 -4.05 -14.72 17.32
N ASP A 142 -4.37 -16.02 17.45
CA ASP A 142 -4.05 -16.99 16.42
C ASP A 142 -4.98 -16.84 15.20
N LEU A 143 -4.68 -17.55 14.13
CA LEU A 143 -5.42 -17.43 12.87
C LEU A 143 -6.91 -17.75 13.01
N GLU A 144 -7.27 -18.77 13.78
CA GLU A 144 -8.68 -19.19 13.93
C GLU A 144 -9.46 -18.20 14.79
N THR A 145 -8.86 -17.73 15.88
CA THR A 145 -9.45 -16.68 16.73
C THR A 145 -9.66 -15.39 15.92
N LEU A 146 -8.67 -15.00 15.13
CA LEU A 146 -8.77 -13.80 14.29
C LEU A 146 -9.87 -13.94 13.23
N LYS A 147 -9.97 -15.10 12.56
CA LYS A 147 -11.04 -15.33 11.58
C LYS A 147 -12.44 -15.24 12.21
N ASN A 148 -12.63 -15.81 13.38
CA ASN A 148 -13.90 -15.72 14.11
C ASN A 148 -14.21 -14.27 14.49
N TYR A 149 -13.23 -13.55 15.03
CA TYR A 149 -13.36 -12.13 15.37
C TYR A 149 -13.79 -11.27 14.16
N LEU A 150 -13.16 -11.49 13.01
CA LEU A 150 -13.49 -10.76 11.78
C LEU A 150 -14.84 -11.16 11.17
N ALA A 151 -15.34 -12.36 11.45
CA ALA A 151 -16.64 -12.84 10.96
C ALA A 151 -17.82 -12.35 11.83
N GLU A 152 -17.57 -12.08 13.10
CA GLU A 152 -18.61 -11.63 14.05
C GLU A 152 -18.81 -10.10 14.01
N GLY A 153 -17.87 -9.31 13.45
CA GLY A 153 -17.91 -7.85 13.29
C GLY A 153 -17.48 -7.10 14.51
#